data_b5bf468449556f20194b7b02da1e5608
#
_entry.id   b5bf468449556f20194b7b02da1e5608
#
_cell.length_a   1.000
_cell.length_b   1.000
_cell.length_c   1.000
_cell.angle_alpha   90.00
_cell.angle_beta   90.00
_cell.angle_gamma   90.00
#
_symmetry.space_group_name_H-M   'P 1'
#
loop_
_entity.id
_entity.type
_entity.pdbx_description
1 polymer ?
#
loop_
_entity_poly.entity_id
_entity_poly.type
_entity_poly.pdbx_seq_one_letter_code
_entity_poly.pdbx_strand_id
1 'polypeptide(L)'
;MEGGTEGWCLGEWSTPHNRIEIPASLVNTAYFYHVTCIMADVAGILDKKEDEHHLHTLAETIRKNFNAAFYNDVTHHYWEGKQGADVFALAFGLVLEGKQEKVFSALLEHLKKVNYHFDTEYTCHSTFAEGTDGKWKSRPCL
;
A
#
# COMPACT_ATOMS: atom_id res chain seq x y z
N MET A 1 -14.04 3.14 -0.79
CA MET A 1 -14.51 3.28 -2.19
C MET A 1 -14.85 1.89 -2.70
N GLU A 2 -16.05 1.44 -2.49
CA GLU A 2 -16.60 0.27 -3.15
C GLU A 2 -17.46 0.81 -4.29
N GLY A 3 -17.18 0.39 -5.50
CA GLY A 3 -17.98 0.73 -6.65
C GLY A 3 -17.16 1.18 -7.84
N GLY A 4 -16.47 0.24 -8.47
CA GLY A 4 -16.21 0.36 -9.89
C GLY A 4 -17.53 0.34 -10.67
N THR A 5 -17.53 0.78 -11.91
CA THR A 5 -18.69 0.69 -12.80
C THR A 5 -19.26 -0.73 -12.75
N GLU A 6 -20.54 -0.84 -12.36
CA GLU A 6 -21.27 -2.11 -12.29
C GLU A 6 -20.79 -3.10 -11.19
N GLY A 7 -20.17 -2.60 -10.11
CA GLY A 7 -19.73 -3.46 -9.00
C GLY A 7 -18.48 -4.28 -9.30
N TRP A 8 -17.81 -4.03 -10.41
CA TRP A 8 -16.55 -4.67 -10.76
C TRP A 8 -15.36 -3.81 -10.32
N CYS A 9 -14.54 -4.31 -9.41
CA CYS A 9 -13.33 -3.65 -8.95
C CYS A 9 -12.11 -4.53 -9.23
N LEU A 10 -11.04 -3.92 -9.74
CA LEU A 10 -9.72 -4.54 -9.75
C LEU A 10 -9.24 -4.63 -8.31
N GLY A 11 -9.22 -5.84 -7.77
CA GLY A 11 -8.57 -6.19 -6.53
C GLY A 11 -7.43 -7.15 -6.83
N GLU A 12 -6.94 -7.84 -5.83
CA GLU A 12 -6.02 -8.95 -5.99
C GLU A 12 -6.82 -10.19 -6.44
N TRP A 13 -6.68 -10.63 -7.68
CA TRP A 13 -7.50 -11.71 -8.25
C TRP A 13 -6.74 -12.83 -8.95
N SER A 14 -5.41 -12.81 -8.90
CA SER A 14 -4.52 -13.80 -9.51
C SER A 14 -3.62 -14.47 -8.46
N THR A 15 -4.17 -14.78 -7.30
CA THR A 15 -3.44 -15.48 -6.25
C THR A 15 -3.25 -16.96 -6.62
N PRO A 16 -2.22 -17.64 -6.07
CA PRO A 16 -1.96 -19.07 -6.31
C PRO A 16 -3.17 -19.98 -6.03
N HIS A 17 -4.10 -19.53 -5.20
CA HIS A 17 -5.30 -20.28 -4.82
C HIS A 17 -6.57 -19.82 -5.54
N ASN A 18 -6.43 -18.90 -6.52
CA ASN A 18 -7.53 -18.31 -7.28
C ASN A 18 -8.66 -17.73 -6.37
N ARG A 19 -8.26 -17.09 -5.26
CA ARG A 19 -9.13 -16.44 -4.29
C ARG A 19 -8.73 -14.99 -4.14
N ILE A 20 -9.70 -14.11 -4.01
CA ILE A 20 -9.46 -12.71 -3.63
C ILE A 20 -9.11 -12.71 -2.13
N GLU A 21 -7.85 -12.47 -1.81
CA GLU A 21 -7.36 -12.51 -0.43
C GLU A 21 -7.28 -11.13 0.21
N ILE A 22 -7.17 -10.07 -0.62
CA ILE A 22 -7.10 -8.69 -0.20
C ILE A 22 -8.30 -7.93 -0.78
N PRO A 23 -9.04 -7.16 0.03
CA PRO A 23 -10.22 -6.46 -0.45
C PRO A 23 -9.84 -5.39 -1.48
N ALA A 24 -10.66 -5.23 -2.51
CA ALA A 24 -10.47 -4.22 -3.56
C ALA A 24 -10.39 -2.80 -2.98
N SER A 25 -11.09 -2.53 -1.88
CA SER A 25 -11.02 -1.24 -1.17
C SER A 25 -9.61 -0.93 -0.67
N LEU A 26 -8.86 -1.92 -0.17
CA LEU A 26 -7.47 -1.74 0.26
C LEU A 26 -6.58 -1.41 -0.94
N VAL A 27 -6.62 -2.24 -1.98
CA VAL A 27 -5.78 -2.09 -3.18
C VAL A 27 -6.06 -0.74 -3.86
N ASN A 28 -7.33 -0.44 -4.11
CA ASN A 28 -7.72 0.80 -4.79
C ASN A 28 -7.36 2.05 -3.97
N THR A 29 -7.50 1.99 -2.63
CA THR A 29 -7.12 3.12 -1.78
C THR A 29 -5.60 3.31 -1.74
N ALA A 30 -4.82 2.22 -1.75
CA ALA A 30 -3.37 2.29 -1.83
C ALA A 30 -2.90 2.93 -3.14
N TYR A 31 -3.46 2.52 -4.28
CA TYR A 31 -3.17 3.16 -5.57
C TYR A 31 -3.65 4.60 -5.62
N PHE A 32 -4.82 4.91 -5.08
CA PHE A 32 -5.32 6.29 -5.04
C PHE A 32 -4.37 7.20 -4.26
N TYR A 33 -3.87 6.74 -3.12
CA TYR A 33 -2.83 7.46 -2.37
C TYR A 33 -1.57 7.68 -3.23
N HIS A 34 -1.06 6.63 -3.84
CA HIS A 34 0.17 6.68 -4.64
C HIS A 34 0.04 7.67 -5.80
N VAL A 35 -1.06 7.60 -6.56
CA VAL A 35 -1.31 8.55 -7.66
C VAL A 35 -1.48 9.98 -7.14
N THR A 36 -2.13 10.18 -6.00
CA THR A 36 -2.27 11.52 -5.38
C THR A 36 -0.89 12.11 -5.04
N CYS A 37 0.04 11.29 -4.52
CA CYS A 37 1.41 11.72 -4.25
C CYS A 37 2.14 12.11 -5.54
N ILE A 38 2.07 11.30 -6.59
CA ILE A 38 2.66 11.62 -7.88
C ILE A 38 2.11 12.94 -8.43
N MET A 39 0.81 13.15 -8.33
CA MET A 39 0.18 14.41 -8.78
C MET A 39 0.65 15.62 -7.96
N ALA A 40 0.88 15.45 -6.64
CA ALA A 40 1.45 16.50 -5.80
C ALA A 40 2.86 16.88 -6.27
N ASP A 41 3.72 15.88 -6.53
CA ASP A 41 5.07 16.10 -7.07
C ASP A 41 5.02 16.83 -8.42
N VAL A 42 4.13 16.44 -9.32
CA VAL A 42 3.94 17.10 -10.62
C VAL A 42 3.47 18.54 -10.44
N ALA A 43 2.52 18.80 -9.53
CA ALA A 43 2.07 20.16 -9.22
C ALA A 43 3.23 21.03 -8.71
N GLY A 44 4.10 20.48 -7.85
CA GLY A 44 5.31 21.14 -7.37
C GLY A 44 6.28 21.51 -8.51
N ILE A 45 6.53 20.57 -9.44
CA ILE A 45 7.39 20.79 -10.60
C ILE A 45 6.82 21.89 -11.51
N LEU A 46 5.50 21.95 -11.66
CA LEU A 46 4.81 22.96 -12.47
C LEU A 46 4.55 24.29 -11.74
N ASP A 47 5.09 24.45 -10.54
CA ASP A 47 4.90 25.62 -9.66
C ASP A 47 3.42 25.95 -9.37
N LYS A 48 2.58 24.92 -9.28
CA LYS A 48 1.15 25.00 -8.94
C LYS A 48 0.96 24.82 -7.41
N LYS A 49 1.37 25.80 -6.62
CA LYS A 49 1.47 25.71 -5.17
C LYS A 49 0.15 25.39 -4.45
N GLU A 50 -0.97 25.90 -4.94
CA GLU A 50 -2.30 25.62 -4.37
C GLU A 50 -2.68 24.14 -4.59
N ASP A 51 -2.47 23.65 -5.82
CA ASP A 51 -2.76 22.24 -6.17
C ASP A 51 -1.82 21.29 -5.40
N GLU A 52 -0.53 21.61 -5.31
CA GLU A 52 0.47 20.87 -4.54
C GLU A 52 0.01 20.73 -3.07
N HIS A 53 -0.33 21.85 -2.41
CA HIS A 53 -0.78 21.85 -1.02
C HIS A 53 -2.09 21.05 -0.83
N HIS A 54 -3.04 21.21 -1.74
CA HIS A 54 -4.30 20.48 -1.71
C HIS A 54 -4.07 18.96 -1.84
N LEU A 55 -3.23 18.54 -2.78
CA LEU A 55 -2.92 17.13 -3.01
C LEU A 55 -2.16 16.50 -1.84
N HIS A 56 -1.22 17.20 -1.21
CA HIS A 56 -0.57 16.74 0.01
C HIS A 56 -1.57 16.55 1.16
N THR A 57 -2.49 17.49 1.35
CA THR A 57 -3.53 17.39 2.37
C THR A 57 -4.46 16.19 2.12
N LEU A 58 -4.81 15.96 0.86
CA LEU A 58 -5.60 14.80 0.44
C LEU A 58 -4.85 13.49 0.71
N ALA A 59 -3.58 13.41 0.33
CA ALA A 59 -2.74 12.23 0.55
C ALA A 59 -2.66 11.88 2.05
N GLU A 60 -2.42 12.85 2.92
CA GLU A 60 -2.39 12.64 4.36
C GLU A 60 -3.75 12.14 4.91
N THR A 61 -4.84 12.65 4.37
CA THR A 61 -6.18 12.20 4.74
C THR A 61 -6.41 10.74 4.32
N ILE A 62 -6.01 10.38 3.09
CA ILE A 62 -6.09 9.01 2.59
C ILE A 62 -5.24 8.10 3.48
N ARG A 63 -3.98 8.48 3.79
CA ARG A 63 -3.08 7.70 4.62
C ARG A 63 -3.64 7.43 6.01
N LYS A 64 -4.20 8.44 6.67
CA LYS A 64 -4.84 8.30 7.98
C LYS A 64 -6.04 7.33 7.94
N ASN A 65 -6.92 7.50 6.97
CA ASN A 65 -8.09 6.66 6.82
C ASN A 65 -7.73 5.21 6.45
N PHE A 66 -6.71 5.02 5.61
CA PHE A 66 -6.18 3.70 5.27
C PHE A 66 -5.67 2.96 6.52
N ASN A 67 -4.86 3.62 7.34
CA ASN A 67 -4.36 3.03 8.57
C ASN A 67 -5.47 2.74 9.58
N ALA A 68 -6.45 3.63 9.72
CA ALA A 68 -7.59 3.42 10.60
C ALA A 68 -8.46 2.22 10.18
N ALA A 69 -8.55 1.96 8.87
CA ALA A 69 -9.36 0.88 8.33
C ALA A 69 -8.64 -0.48 8.30
N PHE A 70 -7.34 -0.51 8.05
CA PHE A 70 -6.64 -1.75 7.69
C PHE A 70 -5.48 -2.14 8.59
N TYR A 71 -4.90 -1.20 9.37
CA TYR A 71 -3.75 -1.50 10.22
C TYR A 71 -4.16 -2.10 11.57
N ASN A 72 -3.47 -3.16 11.98
CA ASN A 72 -3.64 -3.80 13.29
C ASN A 72 -2.41 -3.51 14.16
N ASP A 73 -2.58 -2.74 15.23
CA ASP A 73 -1.51 -2.35 16.15
C ASP A 73 -0.96 -3.51 17.00
N VAL A 74 -1.69 -4.61 17.13
CA VAL A 74 -1.27 -5.77 17.94
C VAL A 74 -0.35 -6.68 17.12
N THR A 75 -0.75 -6.96 15.87
CA THR A 75 -0.02 -7.88 14.99
C THR A 75 1.00 -7.16 14.11
N HIS A 76 0.90 -5.84 14.00
CA HIS A 76 1.68 -4.98 13.11
C HIS A 76 1.53 -5.32 11.62
N HIS A 77 0.42 -5.94 11.25
CA HIS A 77 0.05 -6.25 9.88
C HIS A 77 -1.08 -5.36 9.39
N TYR A 78 -1.19 -5.26 8.06
CA TYR A 78 -2.37 -4.72 7.40
C TYR A 78 -3.33 -5.85 7.06
N TRP A 79 -4.65 -5.54 7.12
CA TRP A 79 -5.71 -6.53 6.91
C TRP A 79 -5.50 -7.77 7.80
N GLU A 80 -5.68 -8.94 7.28
CA GLU A 80 -5.54 -10.22 8.02
C GLU A 80 -4.09 -10.76 8.03
N GLY A 81 -3.09 -9.91 7.81
CA GLY A 81 -1.69 -10.32 7.71
C GLY A 81 -1.34 -10.95 6.35
N LYS A 82 -2.08 -10.60 5.31
CA LYS A 82 -1.77 -11.03 3.94
C LYS A 82 -0.56 -10.28 3.43
N GLN A 83 0.36 -10.99 2.79
CA GLN A 83 1.61 -10.42 2.30
C GLN A 83 1.39 -9.18 1.42
N GLY A 84 0.47 -9.23 0.47
CA GLY A 84 0.18 -8.13 -0.42
C GLY A 84 -0.32 -6.87 0.29
N ALA A 85 -1.09 -7.00 1.38
CA ALA A 85 -1.56 -5.84 2.14
C ALA A 85 -0.39 -5.10 2.81
N ASP A 86 0.56 -5.82 3.41
CA ASP A 86 1.76 -5.24 4.00
C ASP A 86 2.69 -4.65 2.93
N VAL A 87 2.82 -5.34 1.79
CA VAL A 87 3.65 -4.87 0.66
C VAL A 87 3.11 -3.56 0.10
N PHE A 88 1.81 -3.43 -0.18
CA PHE A 88 1.23 -2.17 -0.66
C PHE A 88 1.44 -1.03 0.34
N ALA A 89 1.22 -1.29 1.62
CA ALA A 89 1.39 -0.27 2.66
C ALA A 89 2.84 0.23 2.75
N LEU A 90 3.81 -0.69 2.71
CA LEU A 90 5.23 -0.38 2.75
C LEU A 90 5.69 0.32 1.46
N ALA A 91 5.36 -0.22 0.29
CA ALA A 91 5.83 0.25 -1.00
C ALA A 91 5.38 1.67 -1.33
N PHE A 92 4.12 1.96 -1.03
CA PHE A 92 3.57 3.28 -1.33
C PHE A 92 3.74 4.30 -0.20
N GLY A 93 4.40 3.92 0.91
CA GLY A 93 4.64 4.85 2.01
C GLY A 93 3.39 5.17 2.85
N LEU A 94 2.40 4.26 2.84
CA LEU A 94 1.18 4.41 3.63
C LEU A 94 1.39 4.16 5.12
N VAL A 95 2.44 3.43 5.49
CA VAL A 95 2.73 3.11 6.89
C VAL A 95 3.00 4.38 7.68
N LEU A 96 2.39 4.48 8.87
CA LEU A 96 2.59 5.62 9.77
C LEU A 96 4.04 5.67 10.25
N GLU A 97 4.51 6.89 10.51
CA GLU A 97 5.85 7.14 11.00
C GLU A 97 6.16 6.32 12.27
N GLY A 98 7.37 5.75 12.33
CA GLY A 98 7.82 4.91 13.43
C GLY A 98 7.26 3.48 13.46
N LYS A 99 6.39 3.11 12.51
CA LYS A 99 5.81 1.76 12.43
C LYS A 99 6.39 0.90 11.30
N GLN A 100 7.19 1.48 10.38
CA GLN A 100 7.72 0.79 9.20
C GLN A 100 8.52 -0.47 9.55
N GLU A 101 9.43 -0.37 10.53
CA GLU A 101 10.25 -1.51 10.95
C GLU A 101 9.42 -2.65 11.55
N LYS A 102 8.34 -2.31 12.26
CA LYS A 102 7.44 -3.30 12.85
C LYS A 102 6.67 -4.06 11.78
N VAL A 103 6.09 -3.33 10.82
CA VAL A 103 5.37 -3.93 9.68
C VAL A 103 6.32 -4.78 8.84
N PHE A 104 7.51 -4.28 8.54
CA PHE A 104 8.51 -5.03 7.77
C PHE A 104 8.95 -6.29 8.50
N SER A 105 9.21 -6.22 9.80
CA SER A 105 9.56 -7.39 10.62
C SER A 105 8.44 -8.42 10.66
N ALA A 106 7.20 -7.98 10.81
CA ALA A 106 6.04 -8.86 10.79
C ALA A 106 5.88 -9.58 9.44
N LEU A 107 6.05 -8.86 8.32
CA LEU A 107 6.07 -9.44 6.97
C LEU A 107 7.19 -10.47 6.81
N LEU A 108 8.41 -10.18 7.28
CA LEU A 108 9.53 -11.13 7.22
C LEU A 108 9.27 -12.40 8.04
N GLU A 109 8.68 -12.27 9.23
CA GLU A 109 8.30 -13.41 10.04
C GLU A 109 7.24 -14.28 9.35
N HIS A 110 6.27 -13.65 8.72
CA HIS A 110 5.26 -14.36 7.93
C HIS A 110 5.92 -15.10 6.76
N LEU A 111 6.78 -14.45 5.98
CA LEU A 111 7.51 -15.07 4.87
C LEU A 111 8.35 -16.28 5.32
N LYS A 112 9.03 -16.20 6.45
CA LYS A 112 9.78 -17.33 7.02
C LYS A 112 8.87 -18.52 7.36
N LYS A 113 7.70 -18.26 7.94
CA LYS A 113 6.71 -19.31 8.29
C LYS A 113 6.20 -20.08 7.07
N VAL A 114 6.08 -19.40 5.92
CA VAL A 114 5.63 -20.01 4.66
C VAL A 114 6.78 -20.41 3.73
N ASN A 115 8.01 -20.58 4.26
CA ASN A 115 9.20 -20.94 3.49
C ASN A 115 9.44 -20.00 2.29
N TYR A 116 9.20 -18.69 2.47
CA TYR A 116 9.34 -17.67 1.44
C TYR A 116 8.49 -17.90 0.19
N HIS A 117 7.38 -18.64 0.33
CA HIS A 117 6.38 -18.72 -0.74
C HIS A 117 5.55 -17.43 -0.77
N PHE A 118 5.39 -16.89 -1.97
CA PHE A 118 4.52 -15.73 -2.18
C PHE A 118 3.07 -16.22 -2.36
N ASP A 119 2.16 -15.57 -1.64
CA ASP A 119 0.71 -15.75 -1.77
C ASP A 119 0.04 -14.55 -2.47
N THR A 120 0.88 -13.70 -3.10
CA THR A 120 0.46 -12.45 -3.70
C THR A 120 0.35 -12.55 -5.22
N GLU A 121 -0.45 -11.66 -5.80
CA GLU A 121 -0.61 -11.44 -7.21
C GLU A 121 0.62 -10.78 -7.87
N TYR A 122 0.67 -10.86 -9.21
CA TYR A 122 1.69 -10.23 -10.05
C TYR A 122 1.90 -8.73 -9.77
N THR A 123 0.85 -8.00 -9.42
CA THR A 123 0.91 -6.57 -9.09
C THR A 123 1.72 -6.30 -7.82
N CYS A 124 1.58 -7.13 -6.79
CA CYS A 124 2.41 -7.07 -5.60
C CYS A 124 3.85 -7.51 -5.87
N HIS A 125 4.04 -8.47 -6.76
CA HIS A 125 5.36 -8.99 -7.13
C HIS A 125 6.24 -7.92 -7.77
N SER A 126 5.72 -7.14 -8.70
CA SER A 126 6.45 -6.02 -9.34
C SER A 126 6.81 -4.94 -8.31
N THR A 127 5.89 -4.61 -7.43
CA THR A 127 6.08 -3.63 -6.36
C THR A 127 7.13 -4.10 -5.33
N PHE A 128 7.16 -5.40 -5.04
CA PHE A 128 8.16 -5.99 -4.14
C PHE A 128 9.57 -6.02 -4.76
N ALA A 129 9.68 -6.30 -6.05
CA ALA A 129 10.96 -6.39 -6.75
C ALA A 129 11.70 -5.05 -6.83
N GLU A 130 11.00 -3.92 -6.86
CA GLU A 130 11.60 -2.59 -6.85
C GLU A 130 12.21 -2.19 -5.50
N GLY A 131 11.87 -2.89 -4.41
CA GLY A 131 12.37 -2.65 -3.04
C GLY A 131 13.54 -3.53 -2.60
N THR A 132 14.02 -4.47 -3.44
CA THR A 132 14.96 -5.53 -3.03
C THR A 132 16.44 -5.15 -3.04
N ASP A 133 16.81 -3.90 -3.26
CA ASP A 133 18.20 -3.41 -3.10
C ASP A 133 18.66 -3.31 -1.62
N GLY A 134 17.91 -3.91 -0.69
CA GLY A 134 18.22 -3.96 0.75
C GLY A 134 17.94 -2.65 1.50
N LYS A 135 17.44 -1.64 0.82
CA LYS A 135 17.02 -0.37 1.41
C LYS A 135 15.63 -0.03 0.92
N TRP A 136 14.64 -0.56 1.61
CA TRP A 136 13.27 -0.16 1.40
C TRP A 136 13.13 1.35 1.65
N LYS A 137 13.18 2.11 0.58
CA LYS A 137 12.89 3.54 0.62
C LYS A 137 11.42 3.71 0.22
N SER A 138 10.53 3.67 1.20
CA SER A 138 9.23 4.30 0.99
C SER A 138 9.49 5.73 0.54
N ARG A 139 8.93 6.17 -0.57
CA ARG A 139 8.86 7.59 -0.90
C ARG A 139 7.62 8.13 -0.19
N PRO A 140 7.73 8.74 1.01
CA PRO A 140 6.61 9.47 1.54
C PRO A 140 6.25 10.57 0.55
N CYS A 141 4.99 10.90 0.46
CA CYS A 141 4.54 12.13 -0.15
C CYS A 141 5.22 13.28 0.61
N LEU A 142 6.18 13.96 -0.01
CA LEU A 142 6.98 15.04 0.59
C LEU A 142 6.12 16.27 0.88
#